data_1891cf9d1fbd8142eeac789ef7d77d80
#
_entry.id   1891cf9d1fbd8142eeac789ef7d77d80
#
_cell.length_a   1.000
_cell.length_b   1.000
_cell.length_c   1.000
_cell.angle_alpha   90.00
_cell.angle_beta   90.00
_cell.angle_gamma   90.00
#
_symmetry.space_group_name_H-M   'P 1'
#
loop_
_entity.id
_entity.type
_entity.pdbx_description
1 polymer ?
#
loop_
_entity_poly.entity_id
_entity_poly.type
_entity_poly.pdbx_seq_one_letter_code
_entity_poly.pdbx_strand_id
1 'polypeptide(L)'
;MPAVTADTLALPRLPAPDPGSRPRPVVSLTTAPQGFEGEGFPVRRAFAGVPAGALDPFIHLDQMGEVEYAPGEPKGTNWHPHRGFETVTYLLDGVMLHQDSHGGGGVISDGSTQWMTAGGGILHIETPPEELVVSGGLFHGFQLWVNLPGKDKMTAPRYQNLEADQVVLLSSADGGALIRLIAGDLGGHRGPGSTHTPITLAHVTVMPGAAVELPWPPGFNALAYVLSGSGSLGPGGQPARTGQLAVFGPGGSLTLRADSAQESRSPALDVLLLGGQPIREPVAQYGPFVMNTRDELRQAVEDYQAGRLGVIPDGALMPHTAG
;
A
#
# COMPACT_ATOMS: atom_id res chain seq x y z
N MET A 1 -6.70 8.55 14.11
CA MET A 1 -7.34 8.87 12.81
C MET A 1 -6.23 9.14 11.83
N PRO A 2 -6.40 8.78 10.55
CA PRO A 2 -5.44 9.19 9.53
C PRO A 2 -5.25 10.71 9.55
N ALA A 3 -4.00 11.17 9.38
CA ALA A 3 -3.69 12.60 9.46
C ALA A 3 -4.42 13.44 8.39
N VAL A 4 -4.60 12.87 7.19
CA VAL A 4 -5.33 13.55 6.10
C VAL A 4 -6.84 13.37 6.28
N THR A 5 -7.49 14.42 6.73
CA THR A 5 -8.95 14.51 6.87
C THR A 5 -9.50 15.66 6.01
N ALA A 6 -10.78 15.61 5.67
CA ALA A 6 -11.45 16.68 4.91
C ALA A 6 -12.94 16.72 5.27
N ASP A 7 -13.56 17.89 5.04
CA ASP A 7 -15.02 17.99 5.08
C ASP A 7 -15.61 17.26 3.87
N THR A 8 -16.12 16.06 4.12
CA THR A 8 -16.68 15.20 3.07
C THR A 8 -17.84 15.85 2.32
N LEU A 9 -18.54 16.81 2.93
CA LEU A 9 -19.66 17.49 2.27
C LEU A 9 -19.18 18.49 1.19
N ALA A 10 -17.95 18.97 1.28
CA ALA A 10 -17.34 19.89 0.33
C ALA A 10 -16.60 19.22 -0.83
N LEU A 11 -16.37 17.91 -0.75
CA LEU A 11 -15.59 17.16 -1.75
C LEU A 11 -16.42 16.77 -2.98
N PRO A 12 -15.74 16.53 -4.13
CA PRO A 12 -16.34 15.87 -5.28
C PRO A 12 -16.92 14.51 -4.89
N ARG A 13 -18.09 14.19 -5.46
CA ARG A 13 -18.77 12.93 -5.17
C ARG A 13 -18.28 11.81 -6.08
N LEU A 14 -18.01 10.67 -5.49
CA LEU A 14 -17.81 9.45 -6.26
C LEU A 14 -19.15 9.08 -6.90
N PRO A 15 -19.20 8.83 -8.23
CA PRO A 15 -20.43 8.37 -8.87
C PRO A 15 -20.85 7.00 -8.33
N ALA A 16 -22.15 6.76 -8.26
CA ALA A 16 -22.67 5.44 -7.97
C ALA A 16 -22.24 4.45 -9.06
N PRO A 17 -22.07 3.17 -8.72
CA PRO A 17 -21.89 2.12 -9.73
C PRO A 17 -23.04 2.10 -10.74
N ASP A 18 -22.75 1.62 -11.95
CA ASP A 18 -23.78 1.45 -12.99
C ASP A 18 -24.95 0.63 -12.45
N PRO A 19 -26.22 1.00 -12.75
CA PRO A 19 -27.41 0.31 -12.22
C PRO A 19 -27.46 -1.20 -12.50
N GLY A 20 -26.79 -1.67 -13.56
CA GLY A 20 -26.65 -3.09 -13.91
C GLY A 20 -25.43 -3.78 -13.28
N SER A 21 -24.63 -3.05 -12.54
CA SER A 21 -23.42 -3.56 -11.91
C SER A 21 -23.76 -4.56 -10.82
N ARG A 22 -23.10 -5.73 -10.83
CA ARG A 22 -23.25 -6.73 -9.78
C ARG A 22 -22.23 -6.49 -8.68
N PRO A 23 -22.66 -6.32 -7.41
CA PRO A 23 -21.71 -6.22 -6.29
C PRO A 23 -20.83 -7.47 -6.19
N ARG A 24 -19.56 -7.27 -5.90
CA ARG A 24 -18.58 -8.36 -5.73
C ARG A 24 -18.78 -9.08 -4.40
N PRO A 25 -18.99 -10.39 -4.37
CA PRO A 25 -19.03 -11.15 -3.13
C PRO A 25 -17.62 -11.26 -2.53
N VAL A 26 -17.50 -11.30 -1.21
CA VAL A 26 -16.28 -11.73 -0.54
C VAL A 26 -16.15 -13.25 -0.70
N VAL A 27 -15.05 -13.71 -1.30
CA VAL A 27 -14.78 -15.14 -1.53
C VAL A 27 -13.78 -15.73 -0.54
N SER A 28 -13.00 -14.88 0.10
CA SER A 28 -12.09 -15.31 1.17
C SER A 28 -11.82 -14.14 2.12
N LEU A 29 -11.62 -14.44 3.39
CA LEU A 29 -11.21 -13.52 4.43
C LEU A 29 -10.08 -14.17 5.22
N THR A 30 -8.93 -13.49 5.31
CA THR A 30 -7.75 -13.94 6.03
C THR A 30 -7.38 -12.94 7.12
N THR A 31 -6.69 -13.40 8.16
CA THR A 31 -6.13 -12.52 9.19
C THR A 31 -4.61 -12.45 9.02
N ALA A 32 -4.10 -11.24 8.89
CA ALA A 32 -2.68 -10.97 8.72
C ALA A 32 -1.90 -11.39 9.98
N PRO A 33 -0.94 -12.32 9.88
CA PRO A 33 -0.06 -12.64 10.99
C PRO A 33 0.84 -11.44 11.31
N GLN A 34 1.17 -11.28 12.59
CA GLN A 34 2.15 -10.33 13.05
C GLN A 34 3.57 -10.86 12.81
N GLY A 35 4.50 -9.96 12.55
CA GLY A 35 5.90 -10.26 12.33
C GLY A 35 6.77 -9.04 12.53
N PHE A 36 8.02 -9.14 12.10
CA PHE A 36 8.98 -8.04 12.13
C PHE A 36 9.67 -7.94 10.78
N GLU A 37 10.03 -6.72 10.39
CA GLU A 37 10.81 -6.41 9.19
C GLU A 37 11.96 -5.44 9.51
N GLY A 38 12.88 -5.27 8.54
CA GLY A 38 14.05 -4.41 8.67
C GLY A 38 14.85 -4.74 9.94
N GLU A 39 15.19 -3.72 10.69
CA GLU A 39 15.93 -3.84 11.96
C GLU A 39 15.01 -4.20 13.16
N GLY A 40 13.82 -4.74 12.89
CA GLY A 40 12.89 -5.28 13.90
C GLY A 40 11.68 -4.39 14.19
N PHE A 41 11.21 -3.61 13.22
CA PHE A 41 9.94 -2.91 13.37
C PHE A 41 8.73 -3.86 13.15
N PRO A 42 7.64 -3.67 13.91
CA PRO A 42 6.50 -4.58 13.85
C PRO A 42 5.66 -4.38 12.60
N VAL A 43 5.25 -5.49 11.98
CA VAL A 43 4.38 -5.48 10.79
C VAL A 43 3.25 -6.50 10.90
N ARG A 44 2.20 -6.31 10.09
CA ARG A 44 1.16 -7.32 9.79
C ARG A 44 1.24 -7.68 8.31
N ARG A 45 1.48 -8.95 8.00
CA ARG A 45 1.65 -9.46 6.63
C ARG A 45 0.30 -9.77 5.98
N ALA A 46 -0.30 -8.78 5.33
CA ALA A 46 -1.67 -8.86 4.85
C ALA A 46 -1.92 -9.97 3.81
N PHE A 47 -0.92 -10.29 2.99
CA PHE A 47 -1.05 -11.27 1.92
C PHE A 47 -0.70 -12.72 2.33
N ALA A 48 -0.30 -12.93 3.58
CA ALA A 48 0.04 -14.27 4.06
C ALA A 48 -1.15 -15.24 3.92
N GLY A 49 -0.91 -16.38 3.28
CA GLY A 49 -1.93 -17.42 3.07
C GLY A 49 -2.93 -17.16 1.94
N VAL A 50 -2.79 -16.07 1.19
CA VAL A 50 -3.65 -15.76 0.04
C VAL A 50 -3.00 -16.31 -1.25
N PRO A 51 -3.73 -17.01 -2.12
CA PRO A 51 -3.20 -17.49 -3.39
C PRO A 51 -2.70 -16.34 -4.28
N ALA A 52 -1.50 -16.48 -4.86
CA ALA A 52 -0.88 -15.43 -5.68
C ALA A 52 -1.76 -14.94 -6.84
N GLY A 53 -2.52 -15.84 -7.49
CA GLY A 53 -3.43 -15.44 -8.55
C GLY A 53 -4.59 -14.52 -8.14
N ALA A 54 -4.95 -14.53 -6.84
CA ALA A 54 -5.95 -13.61 -6.29
C ALA A 54 -5.34 -12.25 -5.95
N LEU A 55 -4.02 -12.20 -5.74
CA LEU A 55 -3.26 -10.99 -5.42
C LEU A 55 -2.78 -10.26 -6.68
N ASP A 56 -2.56 -10.96 -7.80
CA ASP A 56 -2.01 -10.40 -9.03
C ASP A 56 -2.72 -9.08 -9.44
N PRO A 57 -2.03 -7.95 -9.59
CA PRO A 57 -0.59 -7.80 -9.79
C PRO A 57 0.23 -7.50 -8.52
N PHE A 58 -0.28 -7.71 -7.34
CA PHE A 58 0.44 -7.41 -6.10
C PHE A 58 1.24 -8.61 -5.60
N ILE A 59 2.37 -8.34 -4.96
CA ILE A 59 3.31 -9.37 -4.47
C ILE A 59 3.34 -9.41 -2.95
N HIS A 60 3.35 -8.25 -2.31
CA HIS A 60 3.56 -8.12 -0.88
C HIS A 60 2.78 -6.93 -0.34
N LEU A 61 2.23 -7.06 0.86
CA LEU A 61 1.62 -5.96 1.62
C LEU A 61 1.88 -6.16 3.09
N ASP A 62 2.64 -5.24 3.68
CA ASP A 62 2.85 -5.16 5.11
C ASP A 62 2.25 -3.86 5.66
N GLN A 63 1.36 -3.99 6.64
CA GLN A 63 0.98 -2.86 7.48
C GLN A 63 2.05 -2.65 8.53
N MET A 64 2.62 -1.46 8.57
CA MET A 64 3.61 -1.00 9.54
C MET A 64 2.88 -0.25 10.67
N GLY A 65 2.90 -0.78 11.87
CA GLY A 65 2.11 -0.23 12.99
C GLY A 65 0.63 -0.67 12.90
N GLU A 66 -0.30 0.04 13.45
CA GLU A 66 -0.31 1.29 14.23
C GLU A 66 0.49 1.11 15.53
N VAL A 67 1.51 1.94 15.77
CA VAL A 67 2.38 1.84 16.94
C VAL A 67 2.72 3.24 17.48
N GLU A 68 2.68 3.39 18.79
CA GLU A 68 3.22 4.55 19.50
C GLU A 68 4.61 4.17 20.00
N TYR A 69 5.65 4.63 19.30
CA TYR A 69 7.02 4.36 19.66
C TYR A 69 7.44 5.16 20.87
N ALA A 70 8.13 4.52 21.81
CA ALA A 70 8.91 5.23 22.82
C ALA A 70 10.22 5.78 22.22
N PRO A 71 10.86 6.76 22.88
CA PRO A 71 12.19 7.24 22.49
C PRO A 71 13.19 6.09 22.32
N GLY A 72 13.93 6.09 21.21
CA GLY A 72 14.92 5.07 20.87
C GLY A 72 14.35 3.79 20.21
N GLU A 73 13.03 3.63 20.12
CA GLU A 73 12.43 2.45 19.50
C GLU A 73 12.30 2.50 17.96
N PRO A 74 12.06 3.69 17.32
CA PRO A 74 11.90 3.73 15.86
C PRO A 74 13.13 3.17 15.13
N LYS A 75 12.86 2.27 14.20
CA LYS A 75 13.87 1.60 13.38
C LYS A 75 13.45 1.65 11.92
N GLY A 76 14.42 1.49 11.03
CA GLY A 76 14.20 1.44 9.60
C GLY A 76 14.81 0.19 8.98
N THR A 77 15.31 0.33 7.77
CA THR A 77 16.04 -0.71 7.04
C THR A 77 17.50 -0.30 6.87
N ASN A 78 18.36 -1.26 6.58
CA ASN A 78 19.67 -1.00 5.99
C ASN A 78 19.53 -0.72 4.49
N TRP A 79 20.59 -0.26 3.83
CA TRP A 79 20.66 -0.24 2.38
C TRP A 79 20.46 -1.64 1.82
N HIS A 80 19.46 -1.80 0.94
CA HIS A 80 19.09 -3.08 0.36
C HIS A 80 18.67 -2.94 -1.11
N PRO A 81 18.79 -3.99 -1.92
CA PRO A 81 18.44 -3.96 -3.33
C PRO A 81 16.97 -4.28 -3.58
N HIS A 82 16.47 -3.86 -4.75
CA HIS A 82 15.24 -4.39 -5.36
C HIS A 82 15.40 -4.51 -6.86
N ARG A 83 14.67 -5.47 -7.50
CA ARG A 83 14.56 -5.61 -8.95
C ARG A 83 13.25 -6.26 -9.35
N GLY A 84 12.66 -5.76 -10.44
CA GLY A 84 11.57 -6.40 -11.18
C GLY A 84 10.15 -6.04 -10.71
N PHE A 85 10.01 -5.04 -9.85
CA PHE A 85 8.72 -4.59 -9.30
C PHE A 85 8.78 -3.12 -8.85
N GLU A 86 7.67 -2.62 -8.31
CA GLU A 86 7.57 -1.29 -7.71
C GLU A 86 7.29 -1.43 -6.21
N THR A 87 7.90 -0.59 -5.37
CA THR A 87 7.56 -0.43 -3.95
C THR A 87 6.72 0.82 -3.75
N VAL A 88 5.73 0.73 -2.89
CA VAL A 88 4.85 1.84 -2.53
C VAL A 88 4.79 1.92 -1.01
N THR A 89 5.26 3.03 -0.45
CA THR A 89 5.16 3.33 0.97
C THR A 89 4.17 4.47 1.17
N TYR A 90 3.08 4.22 1.88
CA TYR A 90 2.09 5.24 2.25
C TYR A 90 2.05 5.36 3.77
N LEU A 91 2.20 6.57 4.26
CA LEU A 91 2.06 6.85 5.69
C LEU A 91 0.68 7.44 5.98
N LEU A 92 -0.05 6.81 6.89
CA LEU A 92 -1.27 7.36 7.45
C LEU A 92 -0.94 8.41 8.51
N ASP A 93 0.02 8.05 9.37
CA ASP A 93 0.55 8.90 10.44
C ASP A 93 2.05 8.64 10.60
N GLY A 94 2.82 9.69 10.85
CA GLY A 94 4.26 9.60 11.10
C GLY A 94 5.13 10.11 9.96
N VAL A 95 6.41 9.85 10.06
CA VAL A 95 7.41 10.35 9.11
C VAL A 95 8.51 9.32 8.89
N MET A 96 8.98 9.20 7.64
CA MET A 96 10.08 8.35 7.21
C MET A 96 10.93 9.07 6.17
N LEU A 97 12.23 8.81 6.18
CA LEU A 97 13.16 9.27 5.16
C LEU A 97 13.44 8.15 4.18
N HIS A 98 13.54 8.48 2.92
CA HIS A 98 13.96 7.58 1.85
C HIS A 98 15.14 8.16 1.08
N GLN A 99 16.07 7.30 0.67
CA GLN A 99 17.12 7.63 -0.28
C GLN A 99 17.44 6.43 -1.15
N ASP A 100 17.72 6.67 -2.43
CA ASP A 100 18.10 5.62 -3.36
C ASP A 100 19.41 5.90 -4.12
N SER A 101 19.93 4.85 -4.77
CA SER A 101 21.21 4.89 -5.50
C SER A 101 21.15 5.61 -6.86
N HIS A 102 19.99 6.11 -7.26
CA HIS A 102 19.80 6.83 -8.54
C HIS A 102 19.48 8.31 -8.34
N GLY A 103 19.61 8.81 -7.09
CA GLY A 103 19.38 10.21 -6.74
C GLY A 103 17.91 10.52 -6.38
N GLY A 104 17.07 9.51 -6.27
CA GLY A 104 15.74 9.64 -5.69
C GLY A 104 15.82 9.69 -4.17
N GLY A 105 14.84 10.32 -3.56
CA GLY A 105 14.75 10.41 -2.10
C GLY A 105 13.92 11.58 -1.64
N GLY A 106 13.58 11.55 -0.36
CA GLY A 106 12.77 12.60 0.26
C GLY A 106 12.23 12.19 1.61
N VAL A 107 11.37 13.03 2.12
CA VAL A 107 10.61 12.82 3.35
C VAL A 107 9.24 12.30 2.96
N ILE A 108 8.83 11.20 3.58
CA ILE A 108 7.46 10.69 3.51
C ILE A 108 6.81 11.07 4.82
N SER A 109 5.79 11.90 4.78
CA SER A 109 5.09 12.39 5.97
C SER A 109 3.63 11.96 5.96
N ASP A 110 2.89 12.40 6.96
CA ASP A 110 1.46 12.16 7.13
C ASP A 110 0.66 12.29 5.83
N GLY A 111 0.05 11.21 5.38
CA GLY A 111 -0.77 11.14 4.17
C GLY A 111 0.00 11.11 2.85
N SER A 112 1.33 11.21 2.88
CA SER A 112 2.18 11.16 1.68
C SER A 112 2.44 9.72 1.23
N THR A 113 2.74 9.57 -0.04
CA THR A 113 3.09 8.29 -0.67
C THR A 113 4.40 8.40 -1.42
N GLN A 114 5.29 7.47 -1.18
CA GLN A 114 6.45 7.23 -2.02
C GLN A 114 6.14 6.10 -2.99
N TRP A 115 6.49 6.29 -4.25
CA TRP A 115 6.38 5.26 -5.28
C TRP A 115 7.72 5.09 -5.98
N MET A 116 8.39 3.96 -5.77
CA MET A 116 9.67 3.66 -6.38
C MET A 116 9.53 2.49 -7.36
N THR A 117 9.78 2.74 -8.62
CA THR A 117 9.95 1.67 -9.62
C THR A 117 11.37 1.16 -9.52
N ALA A 118 11.56 -0.07 -9.01
CA ALA A 118 12.89 -0.67 -8.95
C ALA A 118 13.39 -1.13 -10.33
N GLY A 119 12.48 -1.61 -11.18
CA GLY A 119 12.79 -1.98 -12.57
C GLY A 119 14.01 -2.89 -12.68
N GLY A 120 15.01 -2.46 -13.45
CA GLY A 120 16.26 -3.20 -13.69
C GLY A 120 17.20 -3.30 -12.49
N GLY A 121 16.91 -2.60 -11.39
CA GLY A 121 17.64 -2.70 -10.13
C GLY A 121 17.97 -1.36 -9.50
N ILE A 122 17.85 -1.31 -8.18
CA ILE A 122 18.11 -0.13 -7.35
C ILE A 122 18.56 -0.57 -5.96
N LEU A 123 19.34 0.27 -5.28
CA LEU A 123 19.59 0.19 -3.84
C LEU A 123 18.85 1.32 -3.17
N HIS A 124 18.24 1.06 -2.02
CA HIS A 124 17.60 2.11 -1.23
C HIS A 124 17.66 1.85 0.27
N ILE A 125 17.32 2.88 1.02
CA ILE A 125 17.17 2.87 2.49
C ILE A 125 15.90 3.61 2.86
N GLU A 126 15.18 3.08 3.83
CA GLU A 126 14.06 3.74 4.51
C GLU A 126 14.35 3.78 6.01
N THR A 127 14.40 4.97 6.58
CA THR A 127 14.82 5.17 7.99
C THR A 127 14.00 6.29 8.64
N PRO A 128 13.65 6.17 9.94
CA PRO A 128 13.01 7.28 10.65
C PRO A 128 13.95 8.49 10.72
N PRO A 129 13.44 9.73 10.72
CA PRO A 129 14.27 10.90 11.01
C PRO A 129 14.72 10.91 12.49
N GLU A 130 15.81 11.62 12.77
CA GLU A 130 16.38 11.70 14.11
C GLU A 130 15.37 12.17 15.15
N GLU A 131 14.51 13.13 14.82
CA GLU A 131 13.49 13.65 15.71
C GLU A 131 12.53 12.54 16.19
N LEU A 132 12.10 11.65 15.28
CA LEU A 132 11.24 10.53 15.65
C LEU A 132 11.98 9.51 16.51
N VAL A 133 13.27 9.27 16.25
CA VAL A 133 14.08 8.38 17.08
C VAL A 133 14.25 8.94 18.49
N VAL A 134 14.49 10.22 18.61
CA VAL A 134 14.73 10.89 19.91
C VAL A 134 13.46 11.05 20.73
N SER A 135 12.35 11.43 20.10
CA SER A 135 11.10 11.72 20.80
C SER A 135 10.14 10.54 20.90
N GLY A 136 10.28 9.53 20.02
CA GLY A 136 9.22 8.57 19.76
C GLY A 136 8.03 9.23 19.05
N GLY A 137 6.91 8.54 19.03
CA GLY A 137 5.66 9.06 18.44
C GLY A 137 4.88 8.03 17.65
N LEU A 138 3.74 8.47 17.13
CA LEU A 138 2.86 7.63 16.34
C LEU A 138 3.45 7.32 14.98
N PHE A 139 3.39 6.04 14.60
CA PHE A 139 3.76 5.58 13.27
C PHE A 139 2.73 4.57 12.77
N HIS A 140 2.17 4.82 11.58
CA HIS A 140 1.22 3.95 10.93
C HIS A 140 1.29 4.12 9.41
N GLY A 141 1.51 3.05 8.71
CA GLY A 141 1.58 3.06 7.25
C GLY A 141 1.47 1.66 6.67
N PHE A 142 1.74 1.55 5.39
CA PHE A 142 1.92 0.26 4.74
C PHE A 142 3.00 0.32 3.66
N GLN A 143 3.59 -0.84 3.40
CA GLN A 143 4.44 -1.08 2.24
C GLN A 143 3.79 -2.09 1.31
N LEU A 144 3.60 -1.70 0.06
CA LEU A 144 3.02 -2.53 -0.99
C LEU A 144 4.05 -2.77 -2.10
N TRP A 145 4.14 -4.00 -2.59
CA TRP A 145 4.89 -4.32 -3.79
C TRP A 145 3.94 -4.59 -4.95
N VAL A 146 4.14 -3.86 -6.04
CA VAL A 146 3.37 -3.98 -7.28
C VAL A 146 4.26 -4.63 -8.34
N ASN A 147 3.86 -5.78 -8.86
CA ASN A 147 4.62 -6.50 -9.86
C ASN A 147 4.67 -5.75 -11.19
N LEU A 148 5.76 -5.90 -11.91
CA LEU A 148 5.91 -5.46 -13.30
C LEU A 148 5.69 -6.63 -14.25
N PRO A 149 5.01 -6.41 -15.40
CA PRO A 149 5.01 -7.39 -16.50
C PRO A 149 6.46 -7.69 -16.96
N GLY A 150 6.71 -8.86 -17.46
CA GLY A 150 8.04 -9.30 -17.89
C GLY A 150 8.74 -8.31 -18.82
N LYS A 151 8.00 -7.72 -19.75
CA LYS A 151 8.51 -6.69 -20.68
C LYS A 151 9.01 -5.41 -20.00
N ASP A 152 8.50 -5.11 -18.79
CA ASP A 152 8.80 -3.87 -18.05
C ASP A 152 9.70 -4.12 -16.83
N LYS A 153 10.04 -5.39 -16.50
CA LYS A 153 10.87 -5.72 -15.34
C LYS A 153 12.27 -5.12 -15.35
N MET A 154 12.79 -4.85 -16.54
CA MET A 154 14.12 -4.24 -16.71
C MET A 154 14.05 -2.76 -17.10
N THR A 155 12.93 -2.09 -16.87
CA THR A 155 12.82 -0.64 -17.09
C THR A 155 13.76 0.15 -16.18
N ALA A 156 14.08 1.39 -16.57
CA ALA A 156 14.90 2.26 -15.74
C ALA A 156 14.22 2.55 -14.39
N PRO A 157 14.95 2.56 -13.27
CA PRO A 157 14.44 2.97 -11.98
C PRO A 157 13.82 4.38 -12.02
N ARG A 158 12.76 4.57 -11.25
CA ARG A 158 12.07 5.86 -11.14
C ARG A 158 11.52 6.07 -9.74
N TYR A 159 11.56 7.30 -9.28
CA TYR A 159 11.02 7.73 -8.00
C TYR A 159 9.89 8.75 -8.18
N GLN A 160 8.82 8.64 -7.41
CA GLN A 160 7.72 9.60 -7.32
C GLN A 160 7.47 9.89 -5.83
N ASN A 161 7.54 11.15 -5.47
CA ASN A 161 7.07 11.64 -4.18
C ASN A 161 5.67 12.23 -4.39
N LEU A 162 4.65 11.64 -3.78
CA LEU A 162 3.26 12.06 -3.87
C LEU A 162 2.88 12.66 -2.52
N GLU A 163 2.91 13.99 -2.45
CA GLU A 163 2.57 14.72 -1.23
C GLU A 163 1.07 14.55 -0.91
N ALA A 164 0.72 14.69 0.36
CA ALA A 164 -0.64 14.49 0.86
C ALA A 164 -1.67 15.40 0.14
N ASP A 165 -1.29 16.60 -0.26
CA ASP A 165 -2.14 17.56 -0.98
C ASP A 165 -2.37 17.21 -2.47
N GLN A 166 -1.56 16.32 -3.03
CA GLN A 166 -1.71 15.80 -4.39
C GLN A 166 -2.71 14.63 -4.47
N VAL A 167 -3.00 13.99 -3.35
CA VAL A 167 -3.95 12.88 -3.29
C VAL A 167 -5.35 13.36 -3.63
N VAL A 168 -6.02 12.65 -4.53
CA VAL A 168 -7.38 13.02 -4.94
C VAL A 168 -8.37 12.61 -3.85
N LEU A 169 -9.02 13.60 -3.24
CA LEU A 169 -10.02 13.41 -2.20
C LEU A 169 -11.42 13.40 -2.80
N LEU A 170 -12.18 12.35 -2.51
CA LEU A 170 -13.55 12.15 -2.94
C LEU A 170 -14.42 11.78 -1.73
N SER A 171 -15.71 11.93 -1.89
CA SER A 171 -16.64 11.47 -0.86
C SER A 171 -17.74 10.58 -1.44
N SER A 172 -18.34 9.74 -0.59
CA SER A 172 -19.58 9.03 -0.94
C SER A 172 -20.72 10.01 -1.20
N ALA A 173 -21.78 9.56 -1.88
CA ALA A 173 -22.92 10.41 -2.25
C ALA A 173 -23.59 11.08 -1.05
N ASP A 174 -23.63 10.42 0.09
CA ASP A 174 -24.18 10.88 1.37
C ASP A 174 -23.17 11.59 2.28
N GLY A 175 -21.88 11.61 1.91
CA GLY A 175 -20.80 12.17 2.74
C GLY A 175 -20.34 11.24 3.86
N GLY A 176 -20.86 10.02 3.96
CA GLY A 176 -20.52 9.05 5.00
C GLY A 176 -19.16 8.38 4.83
N ALA A 177 -18.46 8.61 3.72
CA ALA A 177 -17.12 8.09 3.50
C ALA A 177 -16.21 9.11 2.84
N LEU A 178 -14.93 9.13 3.27
CA LEU A 178 -13.82 9.84 2.62
C LEU A 178 -12.96 8.84 1.85
N ILE A 179 -12.75 9.10 0.57
CA ILE A 179 -11.90 8.28 -0.30
C ILE A 179 -10.66 9.08 -0.67
N ARG A 180 -9.48 8.56 -0.38
CA ARG A 180 -8.17 9.08 -0.80
C ARG A 180 -7.68 8.20 -1.94
N LEU A 181 -7.82 8.68 -3.18
CA LEU A 181 -7.37 7.96 -4.37
C LEU A 181 -5.90 8.28 -4.63
N ILE A 182 -5.04 7.31 -4.36
CA ILE A 182 -3.57 7.43 -4.44
C ILE A 182 -3.10 7.16 -5.87
N ALA A 183 -3.61 6.11 -6.51
CA ALA A 183 -3.22 5.75 -7.88
C ALA A 183 -4.36 5.08 -8.65
N GLY A 184 -4.28 5.16 -9.97
CA GLY A 184 -5.24 4.56 -10.89
C GLY A 184 -6.52 5.37 -11.06
N ASP A 185 -7.56 4.72 -11.54
CA ASP A 185 -8.86 5.33 -11.82
C ASP A 185 -9.93 4.75 -10.88
N LEU A 186 -10.80 5.61 -10.37
CA LEU A 186 -11.98 5.22 -9.60
C LEU A 186 -13.15 6.13 -9.96
N GLY A 187 -14.15 5.57 -10.62
CA GLY A 187 -15.34 6.31 -11.03
C GLY A 187 -15.05 7.53 -11.91
N GLY A 188 -14.05 7.46 -12.80
CA GLY A 188 -13.63 8.54 -13.67
C GLY A 188 -12.73 9.59 -13.02
N HIS A 189 -12.38 9.43 -11.76
CA HIS A 189 -11.36 10.24 -11.08
C HIS A 189 -10.02 9.53 -11.12
N ARG A 190 -8.93 10.27 -11.33
CA ARG A 190 -7.59 9.70 -11.46
C ARG A 190 -6.68 10.13 -10.32
N GLY A 191 -6.09 9.16 -9.62
CA GLY A 191 -5.07 9.39 -8.61
C GLY A 191 -3.73 9.84 -9.21
N PRO A 192 -2.88 10.51 -8.43
CA PRO A 192 -1.60 11.08 -8.89
C PRO A 192 -0.54 10.01 -9.22
N GLY A 193 -0.57 8.87 -8.56
CA GLY A 193 0.42 7.81 -8.72
C GLY A 193 0.41 7.22 -10.14
N SER A 194 1.59 7.21 -10.76
CA SER A 194 1.82 6.63 -12.09
C SER A 194 2.50 5.28 -11.97
N THR A 195 1.91 4.25 -12.51
CA THR A 195 2.36 2.86 -12.45
C THR A 195 2.41 2.22 -13.83
N HIS A 196 3.28 1.21 -14.00
CA HIS A 196 3.37 0.43 -15.24
C HIS A 196 2.20 -0.55 -15.39
N THR A 197 1.74 -1.11 -14.29
CA THR A 197 0.60 -2.04 -14.28
C THR A 197 -0.68 -1.28 -13.95
N PRO A 198 -1.76 -1.38 -14.74
CA PRO A 198 -3.02 -0.73 -14.41
C PRO A 198 -3.57 -1.24 -13.08
N ILE A 199 -3.63 -0.35 -12.09
CA ILE A 199 -4.17 -0.64 -10.76
C ILE A 199 -5.06 0.49 -10.29
N THR A 200 -5.83 0.23 -9.22
CA THR A 200 -6.48 1.24 -8.37
C THR A 200 -6.00 1.02 -6.93
N LEU A 201 -5.51 2.07 -6.32
CA LEU A 201 -5.08 2.10 -4.92
C LEU A 201 -5.78 3.26 -4.22
N ALA A 202 -6.62 2.96 -3.23
CA ALA A 202 -7.36 3.96 -2.47
C ALA A 202 -7.42 3.61 -0.98
N HIS A 203 -7.30 4.62 -0.13
CA HIS A 203 -7.60 4.52 1.30
C HIS A 203 -8.97 5.11 1.57
N VAL A 204 -9.88 4.33 2.12
CA VAL A 204 -11.28 4.69 2.38
C VAL A 204 -11.54 4.70 3.87
N THR A 205 -11.98 5.84 4.38
CA THR A 205 -12.50 5.99 5.75
C THR A 205 -14.02 6.02 5.69
N VAL A 206 -14.68 5.06 6.31
CA VAL A 206 -16.15 4.99 6.41
C VAL A 206 -16.57 5.36 7.82
N MET A 207 -17.44 6.37 7.96
CA MET A 207 -17.90 6.87 9.23
C MET A 207 -18.80 5.83 9.95
N PRO A 208 -18.86 5.82 11.30
CA PRO A 208 -19.67 4.87 12.05
C PRO A 208 -21.11 4.80 11.56
N GLY A 209 -21.58 3.59 11.28
CA GLY A 209 -22.93 3.32 10.76
C GLY A 209 -23.14 3.66 9.28
N ALA A 210 -22.18 4.30 8.62
CA ALA A 210 -22.28 4.61 7.19
C ALA A 210 -21.95 3.40 6.30
N ALA A 211 -22.33 3.53 5.03
CA ALA A 211 -22.01 2.57 3.99
C ALA A 211 -21.59 3.29 2.71
N VAL A 212 -20.70 2.68 1.96
CA VAL A 212 -20.31 3.17 0.64
C VAL A 212 -20.30 2.03 -0.35
N GLU A 213 -20.78 2.30 -1.55
CA GLU A 213 -20.63 1.44 -2.72
C GLU A 213 -19.77 2.14 -3.75
N LEU A 214 -18.70 1.45 -4.17
CA LEU A 214 -17.69 2.02 -5.07
C LEU A 214 -17.73 1.27 -6.41
N PRO A 215 -17.76 1.97 -7.56
CA PRO A 215 -17.59 1.34 -8.85
C PRO A 215 -16.21 0.67 -8.93
N TRP A 216 -16.13 -0.51 -9.54
CA TRP A 216 -14.87 -1.23 -9.65
C TRP A 216 -14.72 -1.88 -11.02
N PRO A 217 -13.55 -1.77 -11.69
CA PRO A 217 -13.35 -2.35 -13.01
C PRO A 217 -13.57 -3.87 -13.01
N PRO A 218 -14.48 -4.42 -13.83
CA PRO A 218 -14.80 -5.85 -13.81
C PRO A 218 -13.60 -6.76 -14.08
N GLY A 219 -12.63 -6.29 -14.89
CA GLY A 219 -11.41 -7.03 -15.24
C GLY A 219 -10.30 -7.01 -14.20
N PHE A 220 -10.43 -6.19 -13.16
CA PHE A 220 -9.43 -6.10 -12.09
C PHE A 220 -9.70 -7.12 -10.99
N ASN A 221 -8.65 -7.64 -10.37
CA ASN A 221 -8.78 -8.22 -9.04
C ASN A 221 -9.23 -7.14 -8.04
N ALA A 222 -9.77 -7.55 -6.90
CA ALA A 222 -10.21 -6.61 -5.88
C ALA A 222 -9.95 -7.18 -4.49
N LEU A 223 -9.29 -6.37 -3.66
CA LEU A 223 -8.90 -6.68 -2.30
C LEU A 223 -9.29 -5.51 -1.39
N ALA A 224 -9.69 -5.82 -0.16
CA ALA A 224 -9.90 -4.83 0.89
C ALA A 224 -9.16 -5.27 2.15
N TYR A 225 -8.19 -4.48 2.58
CA TYR A 225 -7.48 -4.70 3.83
C TYR A 225 -7.94 -3.71 4.89
N VAL A 226 -8.44 -4.21 6.02
CA VAL A 226 -8.88 -3.35 7.13
C VAL A 226 -7.67 -2.89 7.92
N LEU A 227 -7.31 -1.62 7.75
CA LEU A 227 -6.22 -0.96 8.46
C LEU A 227 -6.57 -0.72 9.93
N SER A 228 -7.80 -0.25 10.17
CA SER A 228 -8.30 0.05 11.51
C SER A 228 -9.82 -0.02 11.56
N GLY A 229 -10.38 -0.41 12.72
CA GLY A 229 -11.82 -0.46 12.93
C GLY A 229 -12.46 -1.80 12.60
N SER A 230 -13.81 -1.78 12.55
CA SER A 230 -14.64 -2.94 12.24
C SER A 230 -15.85 -2.57 11.38
N GLY A 231 -16.33 -3.56 10.64
CA GLY A 231 -17.47 -3.39 9.77
C GLY A 231 -17.80 -4.64 8.97
N SER A 232 -18.44 -4.46 7.83
CA SER A 232 -18.77 -5.57 6.93
C SER A 232 -18.48 -5.22 5.47
N LEU A 233 -18.13 -6.26 4.70
CA LEU A 233 -17.67 -6.15 3.33
C LEU A 233 -18.55 -6.98 2.39
N GLY A 234 -18.76 -6.47 1.17
CA GLY A 234 -19.54 -7.11 0.13
C GLY A 234 -21.05 -7.17 0.40
N PRO A 235 -21.85 -7.66 -0.58
CA PRO A 235 -23.31 -7.68 -0.49
C PRO A 235 -23.82 -8.65 0.58
N GLY A 236 -23.05 -9.66 0.95
CA GLY A 236 -23.37 -10.62 2.01
C GLY A 236 -23.10 -10.11 3.41
N GLY A 237 -22.55 -8.90 3.57
CA GLY A 237 -22.25 -8.33 4.88
C GLY A 237 -21.18 -9.13 5.65
N GLN A 238 -20.13 -9.62 4.97
CA GLN A 238 -19.05 -10.38 5.63
C GLN A 238 -18.37 -9.53 6.70
N PRO A 239 -18.47 -9.88 8.00
CA PRO A 239 -17.80 -9.13 9.05
C PRO A 239 -16.29 -9.11 8.85
N ALA A 240 -15.69 -7.95 9.08
CA ALA A 240 -14.26 -7.75 8.98
C ALA A 240 -13.78 -6.71 10.00
N ARG A 241 -12.52 -6.86 10.45
CA ARG A 241 -11.90 -6.00 11.46
C ARG A 241 -10.42 -5.80 11.18
N THR A 242 -9.80 -4.90 11.91
CA THR A 242 -8.37 -4.58 11.84
C THR A 242 -7.50 -5.81 11.60
N GLY A 243 -6.62 -5.73 10.60
CA GLY A 243 -5.67 -6.76 10.22
C GLY A 243 -6.28 -7.88 9.37
N GLN A 244 -7.50 -7.72 8.86
CA GLN A 244 -8.12 -8.71 7.97
C GLN A 244 -8.13 -8.24 6.52
N LEU A 245 -7.82 -9.18 5.61
CA LEU A 245 -7.86 -9.00 4.17
C LEU A 245 -9.02 -9.80 3.57
N ALA A 246 -9.89 -9.11 2.86
CA ALA A 246 -10.92 -9.71 2.04
C ALA A 246 -10.47 -9.77 0.57
N VAL A 247 -10.67 -10.93 -0.05
CA VAL A 247 -10.58 -11.12 -1.50
C VAL A 247 -11.98 -11.13 -2.06
N PHE A 248 -12.23 -10.34 -3.09
CA PHE A 248 -13.52 -10.28 -3.75
C PHE A 248 -13.56 -11.13 -5.01
N GLY A 249 -14.71 -11.74 -5.25
CA GLY A 249 -15.03 -12.40 -6.49
C GLY A 249 -15.36 -11.44 -7.65
N PRO A 250 -15.87 -11.95 -8.78
CA PRO A 250 -16.21 -11.12 -9.94
C PRO A 250 -17.42 -10.22 -9.67
N GLY A 251 -17.42 -9.05 -10.30
CA GLY A 251 -18.48 -8.05 -10.22
C GLY A 251 -17.96 -6.69 -10.66
N GLY A 252 -18.78 -5.65 -10.54
CA GLY A 252 -18.46 -4.28 -10.96
C GLY A 252 -18.58 -3.26 -9.85
N SER A 253 -18.81 -3.66 -8.59
CA SER A 253 -18.80 -2.75 -7.45
C SER A 253 -18.34 -3.41 -6.16
N LEU A 254 -17.84 -2.60 -5.22
CA LEU A 254 -17.45 -3.01 -3.86
C LEU A 254 -18.33 -2.31 -2.84
N THR A 255 -18.78 -3.05 -1.83
CA THR A 255 -19.57 -2.49 -0.72
C THR A 255 -18.79 -2.58 0.57
N LEU A 256 -18.69 -1.47 1.30
CA LEU A 256 -18.11 -1.36 2.63
C LEU A 256 -19.15 -0.73 3.58
N ARG A 257 -19.24 -1.24 4.78
CA ARG A 257 -20.12 -0.70 5.85
C ARG A 257 -19.34 -0.66 7.15
N ALA A 258 -19.33 0.47 7.82
CA ALA A 258 -18.74 0.58 9.16
C ALA A 258 -19.76 0.19 10.23
N ASP A 259 -19.29 -0.48 11.28
CA ASP A 259 -20.10 -0.68 12.47
C ASP A 259 -20.42 0.68 13.12
N SER A 260 -21.55 0.77 13.82
CA SER A 260 -21.98 2.01 14.48
C SER A 260 -21.13 2.36 15.70
N ALA A 261 -20.44 1.38 16.29
CA ALA A 261 -19.46 1.55 17.34
C ALA A 261 -18.11 1.05 16.87
N GLN A 262 -17.04 1.82 17.12
CA GLN A 262 -15.68 1.47 16.76
C GLN A 262 -14.82 1.34 18.02
N GLU A 263 -14.13 0.22 18.16
CA GLU A 263 -13.24 -0.08 19.30
C GLU A 263 -11.75 0.08 18.94
N SER A 264 -11.46 0.92 17.94
CA SER A 264 -10.11 1.20 17.48
C SER A 264 -9.72 2.65 17.78
N ARG A 265 -8.43 2.98 17.64
CA ARG A 265 -7.93 4.34 17.78
C ARG A 265 -8.56 5.27 16.74
N SER A 266 -8.81 4.78 15.52
CA SER A 266 -9.65 5.48 14.56
C SER A 266 -11.13 5.36 14.96
N PRO A 267 -11.88 6.47 15.04
CA PRO A 267 -13.31 6.43 15.33
C PRO A 267 -14.14 5.98 14.10
N ALA A 268 -13.51 5.45 13.08
CA ALA A 268 -14.09 5.03 11.81
C ALA A 268 -13.51 3.70 11.34
N LEU A 269 -14.08 3.13 10.30
CA LEU A 269 -13.51 2.00 9.58
C LEU A 269 -12.58 2.51 8.50
N ASP A 270 -11.28 2.22 8.63
CA ASP A 270 -10.26 2.54 7.63
C ASP A 270 -9.89 1.30 6.82
N VAL A 271 -10.04 1.38 5.50
CA VAL A 271 -9.83 0.26 4.57
C VAL A 271 -8.92 0.67 3.43
N LEU A 272 -7.87 -0.10 3.19
CA LEU A 272 -7.08 -0.02 1.97
C LEU A 272 -7.74 -0.86 0.89
N LEU A 273 -8.15 -0.22 -0.20
CA LEU A 273 -8.66 -0.89 -1.40
C LEU A 273 -7.56 -1.03 -2.44
N LEU A 274 -7.38 -2.23 -2.91
CA LEU A 274 -6.36 -2.62 -3.87
C LEU A 274 -7.02 -3.39 -5.01
N GLY A 275 -6.68 -3.04 -6.22
CA GLY A 275 -7.06 -3.83 -7.37
C GLY A 275 -6.25 -3.50 -8.60
N GLY A 276 -6.16 -4.43 -9.51
CA GLY A 276 -5.40 -4.24 -10.73
C GLY A 276 -5.74 -5.27 -11.78
N GLN A 277 -5.32 -4.96 -13.00
CA GLN A 277 -5.38 -5.90 -14.09
C GLN A 277 -4.36 -7.01 -13.84
N PRO A 278 -4.79 -8.28 -13.73
CA PRO A 278 -3.86 -9.39 -13.53
C PRO A 278 -2.85 -9.49 -14.67
N ILE A 279 -1.58 -9.60 -14.35
CA ILE A 279 -0.49 -9.77 -15.32
C ILE A 279 -0.52 -11.18 -15.93
N ARG A 280 -0.85 -12.20 -15.10
CA ARG A 280 -0.94 -13.61 -15.49
C ARG A 280 0.33 -14.19 -16.06
N GLU A 281 1.47 -13.69 -15.60
CA GLU A 281 2.77 -14.22 -15.92
C GLU A 281 3.33 -15.04 -14.74
N PRO A 282 4.30 -15.95 -14.96
CA PRO A 282 4.99 -16.63 -13.87
C PRO A 282 5.65 -15.62 -12.94
N VAL A 283 5.61 -15.89 -11.64
CA VAL A 283 6.32 -15.12 -10.63
C VAL A 283 7.37 -16.00 -9.97
N ALA A 284 8.62 -15.61 -10.09
CA ALA A 284 9.74 -16.16 -9.35
C ALA A 284 10.22 -15.09 -8.36
N GLN A 285 10.25 -15.43 -7.05
CA GLN A 285 10.67 -14.51 -6.00
C GLN A 285 11.77 -15.15 -5.15
N TYR A 286 12.79 -14.35 -4.86
CA TYR A 286 13.84 -14.69 -3.90
C TYR A 286 14.30 -13.43 -3.16
N GLY A 287 13.95 -13.32 -1.88
CA GLY A 287 14.21 -12.12 -1.09
C GLY A 287 13.68 -10.86 -1.78
N PRO A 288 14.56 -9.86 -2.05
CA PRO A 288 14.19 -8.56 -2.60
C PRO A 288 14.07 -8.53 -4.13
N PHE A 289 14.06 -9.68 -4.79
CA PHE A 289 13.98 -9.79 -6.25
C PHE A 289 12.72 -10.53 -6.68
N VAL A 290 11.99 -9.95 -7.65
CA VAL A 290 10.77 -10.53 -8.22
C VAL A 290 10.87 -10.54 -9.73
N MET A 291 11.12 -11.71 -10.29
CA MET A 291 11.32 -11.94 -11.72
C MET A 291 10.30 -12.96 -12.24
N ASN A 292 10.44 -13.40 -13.51
CA ASN A 292 9.55 -14.40 -14.10
C ASN A 292 10.16 -15.81 -14.06
N THR A 293 11.49 -15.92 -13.98
CA THR A 293 12.20 -17.20 -13.99
C THR A 293 13.28 -17.28 -12.90
N ARG A 294 13.71 -18.51 -12.58
CA ARG A 294 14.82 -18.75 -11.65
C ARG A 294 16.16 -18.27 -12.20
N ASP A 295 16.34 -18.29 -13.52
CA ASP A 295 17.58 -17.82 -14.14
C ASP A 295 17.71 -16.32 -14.05
N GLU A 296 16.60 -15.58 -14.23
CA GLU A 296 16.55 -14.14 -14.00
C GLU A 296 16.81 -13.77 -12.54
N LEU A 297 16.34 -14.58 -11.58
CA LEU A 297 16.66 -14.38 -10.15
C LEU A 297 18.17 -14.59 -9.89
N ARG A 298 18.78 -15.63 -10.48
CA ARG A 298 20.22 -15.87 -10.36
C ARG A 298 20.99 -14.68 -10.91
N GLN A 299 20.61 -14.20 -12.09
CA GLN A 299 21.20 -13.01 -12.69
C GLN A 299 21.05 -11.76 -11.79
N ALA A 300 19.90 -11.59 -11.14
CA ALA A 300 19.68 -10.45 -10.22
C ALA A 300 20.65 -10.51 -9.02
N VAL A 301 20.88 -11.70 -8.46
CA VAL A 301 21.84 -11.89 -7.35
C VAL A 301 23.27 -11.63 -7.81
N GLU A 302 23.68 -12.16 -8.98
CA GLU A 302 25.00 -11.93 -9.57
C GLU A 302 25.23 -10.44 -9.87
N ASP A 303 24.23 -9.73 -10.39
CA ASP A 303 24.29 -8.31 -10.65
C ASP A 303 24.44 -7.49 -9.37
N TYR A 304 23.71 -7.85 -8.33
CA TYR A 304 23.84 -7.22 -7.03
C TYR A 304 25.24 -7.42 -6.43
N GLN A 305 25.74 -8.66 -6.41
CA GLN A 305 27.06 -8.97 -5.88
C GLN A 305 28.19 -8.29 -6.65
N ALA A 306 27.97 -8.02 -7.93
CA ALA A 306 28.91 -7.30 -8.79
C ALA A 306 28.75 -5.76 -8.75
N GLY A 307 27.87 -5.22 -7.88
CA GLY A 307 27.65 -3.78 -7.75
C GLY A 307 26.91 -3.13 -8.92
N ARG A 308 26.17 -3.91 -9.72
CA ARG A 308 25.48 -3.40 -10.92
C ARG A 308 24.09 -2.83 -10.66
N LEU A 309 23.60 -2.85 -9.41
CA LEU A 309 22.28 -2.28 -9.06
C LEU A 309 22.36 -0.85 -8.53
N GLY A 310 23.52 -0.21 -8.64
CA GLY A 310 23.74 1.15 -8.17
C GLY A 310 24.87 1.24 -7.14
N VAL A 311 25.19 2.46 -6.77
CA VAL A 311 26.23 2.77 -5.77
C VAL A 311 25.60 3.63 -4.69
N ILE A 312 25.83 3.28 -3.42
CA ILE A 312 25.41 4.09 -2.28
C ILE A 312 26.15 5.43 -2.36
N PRO A 313 25.45 6.59 -2.35
CA PRO A 313 26.09 7.90 -2.48
C PRO A 313 27.01 8.23 -1.28
N ASP A 314 28.00 9.07 -1.50
CA ASP A 314 28.79 9.65 -0.42
C ASP A 314 27.91 10.51 0.49
N GLY A 315 28.03 10.34 1.80
CA GLY A 315 27.19 11.03 2.80
C GLY A 315 25.74 10.55 2.82
N ALA A 316 25.48 9.34 2.33
CA ALA A 316 24.17 8.73 2.33
C ALA A 316 23.55 8.60 3.73
N LEU A 317 22.22 8.51 3.77
CA LEU A 317 21.49 8.15 4.99
C LEU A 317 22.04 6.85 5.56
N MET A 318 22.11 6.78 6.87
CA MET A 318 22.55 5.60 7.62
C MET A 318 21.39 5.10 8.48
N PRO A 319 21.28 3.78 8.69
CA PRO A 319 20.29 3.25 9.61
C PRO A 319 20.58 3.71 11.04
N HIS A 320 19.55 4.00 11.80
CA HIS A 320 19.71 4.21 13.24
C HIS A 320 19.98 2.85 13.89
N THR A 321 21.21 2.61 14.26
CA THR A 321 21.59 1.47 15.08
C THR A 321 21.37 1.84 16.54
N ALA A 322 20.63 0.99 17.29
CA ALA A 322 20.58 1.14 18.74
C ALA A 322 22.02 1.05 19.28
N GLY A 323 22.47 2.12 19.94
CA GLY A 323 23.75 2.18 20.63
C GLY A 323 23.82 1.24 21.83
#